data_0be422c4ef29e16776c3889ed20e4377
#
_entry.id   0be422c4ef29e16776c3889ed20e4377
#
_cell.length_a   1.000
_cell.length_b   1.000
_cell.length_c   1.000
_cell.angle_alpha   90.00
_cell.angle_beta   90.00
_cell.angle_gamma   90.00
#
_symmetry.space_group_name_H-M   'P 1'
#
loop_
_entity.id
_entity.type
_entity.pdbx_description
1 polymer ?
#
loop_
_entity_poly.entity_id
_entity_poly.type
_entity_poly.pdbx_seq_one_letter_code
_entity_poly.pdbx_strand_id
1 'polypeptide(L)'
;MYKRQKQHAKNPIHWKSWSLKTLESARQQDKLIVLSIGYAACHWCHVMEKETFTDPNVANLMNSQFISIKVDREEHPDVDHVYMDFLLETKGNGGWPLNCILLPDGKPIYAGTYFKKDQWIQLLSRFQFLYNENPQKLKDIALDVIEQIEFQNETYSTEIFKVQEDWLEWVKFLDLE
;
A
#
# COMPACT_ATOMS: atom_id res chain seq x y z
N MET A 1 -8.35 -5.02 -18.22
CA MET A 1 -7.09 -5.46 -17.55
C MET A 1 -6.04 -4.43 -17.90
N TYR A 2 -5.58 -3.69 -16.90
CA TYR A 2 -4.68 -2.54 -17.05
C TYR A 2 -3.28 -2.97 -17.51
N LYS A 3 -2.52 -2.07 -18.17
CA LYS A 3 -1.22 -2.40 -18.80
C LYS A 3 -0.26 -3.10 -17.84
N ARG A 4 -0.16 -2.61 -16.59
CA ARG A 4 0.73 -3.16 -15.58
C ARG A 4 0.26 -4.50 -15.01
N GLN A 5 -1.03 -4.75 -14.93
CA GLN A 5 -1.57 -6.06 -14.55
C GLN A 5 -1.24 -7.14 -15.60
N LYS A 6 -1.20 -6.76 -16.90
CA LYS A 6 -0.77 -7.68 -17.97
C LYS A 6 0.71 -8.06 -17.85
N GLN A 7 1.57 -7.12 -17.42
CA GLN A 7 2.99 -7.40 -17.17
C GLN A 7 3.19 -8.40 -16.04
N HIS A 8 2.30 -8.40 -15.04
CA HIS A 8 2.35 -9.31 -13.89
C HIS A 8 1.47 -10.56 -14.02
N ALA A 9 0.87 -10.82 -15.17
CA ALA A 9 -0.03 -11.97 -15.38
C ALA A 9 0.65 -13.35 -15.19
N LYS A 10 1.98 -13.42 -15.29
CA LYS A 10 2.80 -14.61 -15.03
C LYS A 10 3.46 -14.60 -13.64
N ASN A 11 3.23 -13.57 -12.84
CA ASN A 11 3.79 -13.46 -11.50
C ASN A 11 3.06 -14.44 -10.56
N PRO A 12 3.75 -15.16 -9.67
CA PRO A 12 3.11 -16.11 -8.75
C PRO A 12 2.25 -15.46 -7.67
N ILE A 13 2.39 -14.14 -7.44
CA ILE A 13 1.54 -13.38 -6.52
C ILE A 13 0.20 -13.07 -7.19
N HIS A 14 -0.89 -13.26 -6.45
CA HIS A 14 -2.26 -12.99 -6.90
C HIS A 14 -2.58 -11.50 -6.83
N TRP A 15 -1.90 -10.70 -7.66
CA TRP A 15 -2.10 -9.26 -7.73
C TRP A 15 -3.52 -8.89 -8.13
N LYS A 16 -4.12 -7.98 -7.37
CA LYS A 16 -5.43 -7.37 -7.62
C LYS A 16 -5.25 -5.92 -8.09
N SER A 17 -6.26 -5.39 -8.76
CA SER A 17 -6.34 -3.95 -9.05
C SER A 17 -6.79 -3.19 -7.80
N TRP A 18 -6.44 -1.90 -7.75
CA TRP A 18 -7.05 -0.95 -6.84
C TRP A 18 -8.53 -0.81 -7.20
N SER A 19 -9.40 -1.14 -6.29
CA SER A 19 -10.85 -1.03 -6.47
C SER A 19 -11.54 -1.21 -5.11
N LEU A 20 -12.75 -0.68 -4.99
CA LEU A 20 -13.62 -0.88 -3.84
C LEU A 20 -13.82 -2.34 -3.49
N LYS A 21 -14.11 -3.15 -4.50
CA LYS A 21 -14.29 -4.59 -4.33
C LYS A 21 -13.06 -5.25 -3.69
N THR A 22 -11.86 -4.79 -4.04
CA THR A 22 -10.62 -5.32 -3.47
C THR A 22 -10.45 -4.86 -2.03
N LEU A 23 -10.72 -3.59 -1.72
CA LEU A 23 -10.66 -3.06 -0.36
C LEU A 23 -11.73 -3.71 0.54
N GLU A 24 -12.94 -3.86 0.05
CA GLU A 24 -14.00 -4.56 0.77
C GLU A 24 -13.63 -6.03 1.04
N SER A 25 -13.01 -6.71 0.07
CA SER A 25 -12.48 -8.07 0.27
C SER A 25 -11.40 -8.13 1.37
N ALA A 26 -10.58 -7.10 1.51
CA ALA A 26 -9.59 -7.01 2.59
C ALA A 26 -10.26 -6.85 3.96
N ARG A 27 -11.28 -6.00 4.04
CA ARG A 27 -12.08 -5.79 5.26
C ARG A 27 -12.81 -7.07 5.69
N GLN A 28 -13.49 -7.74 4.75
CA GLN A 28 -14.24 -8.97 5.02
C GLN A 28 -13.36 -10.13 5.46
N GLN A 29 -12.13 -10.21 4.92
CA GLN A 29 -11.17 -11.24 5.28
C GLN A 29 -10.29 -10.86 6.47
N ASP A 30 -10.42 -9.62 6.97
CA ASP A 30 -9.58 -9.03 8.02
C ASP A 30 -8.08 -9.23 7.74
N LYS A 31 -7.67 -8.95 6.50
CA LYS A 31 -6.29 -9.10 6.05
C LYS A 31 -5.62 -7.76 5.79
N LEU A 32 -4.37 -7.65 6.22
CA LEU A 32 -3.51 -6.54 5.83
C LEU A 32 -3.37 -6.51 4.30
N ILE A 33 -3.18 -5.29 3.77
CA ILE A 33 -2.98 -5.07 2.33
C ILE A 33 -1.49 -4.81 2.09
N VAL A 34 -0.94 -5.46 1.07
CA VAL A 34 0.34 -5.08 0.45
C VAL A 34 0.02 -4.30 -0.82
N LEU A 35 0.30 -3.02 -0.81
CA LEU A 35 0.15 -2.14 -1.95
C LEU A 35 1.52 -1.89 -2.60
N SER A 36 1.65 -2.16 -3.90
CA SER A 36 2.87 -1.89 -4.65
C SER A 36 2.58 -0.99 -5.85
N ILE A 37 3.11 0.23 -5.81
CA ILE A 37 2.92 1.26 -6.83
C ILE A 37 4.20 1.43 -7.64
N GLY A 38 4.06 1.70 -8.91
CA GLY A 38 5.17 2.01 -9.81
C GLY A 38 4.64 2.39 -11.18
N TYR A 39 5.49 2.33 -12.22
CA TYR A 39 5.15 2.67 -13.61
C TYR A 39 5.91 1.79 -14.60
N ALA A 40 5.50 1.83 -15.87
CA ALA A 40 6.01 0.89 -16.88
C ALA A 40 7.53 0.98 -17.12
N ALA A 41 8.11 2.18 -17.07
CA ALA A 41 9.56 2.42 -17.28
C ALA A 41 10.38 2.39 -15.98
N CYS A 42 9.80 2.01 -14.85
CA CYS A 42 10.46 2.00 -13.56
C CYS A 42 11.50 0.89 -13.44
N HIS A 43 12.78 1.23 -13.53
CA HIS A 43 13.89 0.26 -13.46
C HIS A 43 13.85 -0.57 -12.16
N TRP A 44 13.82 0.06 -11.01
CA TRP A 44 13.82 -0.63 -9.71
C TRP A 44 12.54 -1.44 -9.44
N CYS A 45 11.42 -1.08 -10.08
CA CYS A 45 10.22 -1.91 -10.03
C CYS A 45 10.44 -3.26 -10.74
N HIS A 46 11.12 -3.24 -11.90
CA HIS A 46 11.47 -4.47 -12.63
C HIS A 46 12.51 -5.30 -11.88
N VAL A 47 13.47 -4.65 -11.23
CA VAL A 47 14.47 -5.35 -10.39
C VAL A 47 13.76 -6.07 -9.24
N MET A 48 12.91 -5.37 -8.47
CA MET A 48 12.18 -5.96 -7.35
C MET A 48 11.20 -7.06 -7.79
N GLU A 49 10.60 -6.91 -8.97
CA GLU A 49 9.77 -7.96 -9.54
C GLU A 49 10.55 -9.26 -9.74
N LYS A 50 11.72 -9.17 -10.39
CA LYS A 50 12.56 -10.32 -10.69
C LYS A 50 13.21 -10.96 -9.46
N GLU A 51 13.66 -10.14 -8.51
CA GLU A 51 14.44 -10.61 -7.37
C GLU A 51 13.57 -10.99 -6.17
N THR A 52 12.40 -10.37 -6.02
CA THR A 52 11.56 -10.51 -4.83
C THR A 52 10.20 -11.11 -5.17
N PHE A 53 9.45 -10.51 -6.11
CA PHE A 53 8.06 -10.91 -6.35
C PHE A 53 7.88 -12.20 -7.16
N THR A 54 8.93 -12.72 -7.79
CA THR A 54 8.90 -14.03 -8.46
C THR A 54 9.31 -15.19 -7.54
N ASP A 55 9.80 -14.88 -6.34
CA ASP A 55 10.20 -15.94 -5.39
C ASP A 55 8.98 -16.69 -4.84
N PRO A 56 8.97 -18.04 -4.88
CA PRO A 56 7.84 -18.83 -4.41
C PRO A 56 7.49 -18.63 -2.93
N ASN A 57 8.48 -18.40 -2.06
CA ASN A 57 8.24 -18.21 -0.64
C ASN A 57 7.57 -16.84 -0.38
N VAL A 58 8.01 -15.80 -1.11
CA VAL A 58 7.36 -14.48 -1.08
C VAL A 58 5.92 -14.61 -1.57
N ALA A 59 5.71 -15.28 -2.70
CA ALA A 59 4.37 -15.45 -3.26
C ALA A 59 3.44 -16.24 -2.31
N ASN A 60 3.92 -17.34 -1.72
CA ASN A 60 3.16 -18.12 -0.76
C ASN A 60 2.75 -17.29 0.47
N LEU A 61 3.70 -16.51 1.04
CA LEU A 61 3.42 -15.63 2.17
C LEU A 61 2.37 -14.57 1.81
N MET A 62 2.59 -13.87 0.68
CA MET A 62 1.69 -12.79 0.25
C MET A 62 0.29 -13.31 -0.10
N ASN A 63 0.19 -14.43 -0.83
CA ASN A 63 -1.09 -15.00 -1.24
C ASN A 63 -1.91 -15.54 -0.06
N SER A 64 -1.25 -16.08 0.96
CA SER A 64 -1.95 -16.66 2.12
C SER A 64 -2.36 -15.62 3.15
N GLN A 65 -1.52 -14.63 3.41
CA GLN A 65 -1.68 -13.72 4.57
C GLN A 65 -2.17 -12.33 4.20
N PHE A 66 -2.02 -11.89 2.95
CA PHE A 66 -2.28 -10.51 2.53
C PHE A 66 -3.25 -10.44 1.36
N ILE A 67 -3.85 -9.26 1.19
CA ILE A 67 -4.45 -8.85 -0.08
C ILE A 67 -3.37 -8.03 -0.82
N SER A 68 -2.91 -8.54 -1.96
CA SER A 68 -1.84 -7.91 -2.74
C SER A 68 -2.43 -7.05 -3.85
N ILE A 69 -2.15 -5.75 -3.83
CA ILE A 69 -2.65 -4.77 -4.80
C ILE A 69 -1.48 -4.19 -5.60
N LYS A 70 -1.63 -4.16 -6.93
CA LYS A 70 -0.67 -3.54 -7.84
C LYS A 70 -1.30 -2.32 -8.49
N VAL A 71 -0.61 -1.18 -8.40
CA VAL A 71 -1.07 0.10 -8.95
C VAL A 71 -0.05 0.65 -9.95
N ASP A 72 -0.55 1.15 -11.05
CA ASP A 72 0.21 1.99 -11.97
C ASP A 72 -0.07 3.46 -11.62
N ARG A 73 0.99 4.20 -11.25
CA ARG A 73 0.85 5.62 -10.89
C ARG A 73 0.39 6.50 -12.06
N GLU A 74 0.58 6.05 -13.29
CA GLU A 74 0.10 6.79 -14.48
C GLU A 74 -1.42 6.63 -14.66
N GLU A 75 -1.99 5.54 -14.15
CA GLU A 75 -3.44 5.27 -14.17
C GLU A 75 -4.15 5.79 -12.90
N HIS A 76 -3.45 5.77 -11.76
CA HIS A 76 -3.96 6.20 -10.44
C HIS A 76 -2.98 7.16 -9.75
N PRO A 77 -2.80 8.38 -10.28
CA PRO A 77 -1.90 9.38 -9.68
C PRO A 77 -2.37 9.86 -8.30
N ASP A 78 -3.67 9.85 -8.06
CA ASP A 78 -4.32 10.14 -6.80
C ASP A 78 -3.89 9.17 -5.70
N VAL A 79 -3.94 7.86 -5.98
CA VAL A 79 -3.48 6.81 -5.07
C VAL A 79 -1.97 6.92 -4.82
N ASP A 80 -1.18 7.14 -5.89
CA ASP A 80 0.27 7.32 -5.76
C ASP A 80 0.62 8.50 -4.85
N HIS A 81 -0.06 9.63 -5.00
CA HIS A 81 0.17 10.84 -4.23
C HIS A 81 -0.03 10.61 -2.73
N VAL A 82 -1.17 10.06 -2.33
CA VAL A 82 -1.50 9.82 -0.92
C VAL A 82 -0.45 8.95 -0.21
N TYR A 83 -0.04 7.85 -0.83
CA TYR A 83 0.92 6.94 -0.21
C TYR A 83 2.38 7.40 -0.35
N MET A 84 2.68 8.21 -1.36
CA MET A 84 3.98 8.87 -1.49
C MET A 84 4.17 9.93 -0.40
N ASP A 85 3.14 10.71 -0.09
CA ASP A 85 3.18 11.69 1.00
C ASP A 85 3.44 11.00 2.33
N PHE A 86 2.74 9.90 2.62
CA PHE A 86 3.01 9.09 3.80
C PHE A 86 4.46 8.60 3.85
N LEU A 87 5.04 8.16 2.72
CA LEU A 87 6.45 7.76 2.66
C LEU A 87 7.38 8.94 2.94
N LEU A 88 7.13 10.09 2.32
CA LEU A 88 7.96 11.30 2.47
C LEU A 88 7.96 11.78 3.92
N GLU A 89 6.79 11.85 4.56
CA GLU A 89 6.65 12.28 5.95
C GLU A 89 7.30 11.30 6.95
N THR A 90 7.19 10.01 6.69
CA THR A 90 7.72 8.99 7.62
C THR A 90 9.20 8.64 7.40
N LYS A 91 9.75 8.87 6.20
CA LYS A 91 11.13 8.48 5.83
C LYS A 91 12.00 9.63 5.32
N GLY A 92 11.42 10.79 5.02
CA GLY A 92 12.13 11.95 4.49
C GLY A 92 12.60 11.82 3.04
N ASN A 93 12.35 10.69 2.38
CA ASN A 93 12.69 10.46 0.98
C ASN A 93 11.64 9.56 0.32
N GLY A 94 11.40 9.78 -0.96
CA GLY A 94 10.43 9.03 -1.77
C GLY A 94 11.08 8.33 -2.96
N GLY A 95 10.27 7.54 -3.69
CA GLY A 95 10.71 6.86 -4.90
C GLY A 95 9.88 5.63 -5.24
N TRP A 96 10.14 5.07 -6.40
CA TRP A 96 9.49 3.85 -6.88
C TRP A 96 10.49 2.70 -7.08
N PRO A 97 10.05 1.44 -6.82
CA PRO A 97 8.70 1.07 -6.43
C PRO A 97 8.33 1.66 -5.07
N LEU A 98 7.08 2.12 -4.90
CA LEU A 98 6.52 2.46 -3.62
C LEU A 98 5.75 1.25 -3.09
N ASN A 99 6.16 0.73 -1.95
CA ASN A 99 5.54 -0.44 -1.32
C ASN A 99 5.03 -0.05 0.06
N CYS A 100 3.73 -0.25 0.27
CA CYS A 100 3.07 0.06 1.53
C CYS A 100 2.44 -1.19 2.14
N ILE A 101 2.41 -1.24 3.47
CA ILE A 101 1.57 -2.16 4.23
C ILE A 101 0.44 -1.32 4.80
N LEU A 102 -0.80 -1.75 4.52
CA LEU A 102 -1.99 -1.03 4.93
C LEU A 102 -2.84 -1.92 5.84
N LEU A 103 -3.60 -1.29 6.72
CA LEU A 103 -4.73 -1.90 7.41
C LEU A 103 -5.80 -2.34 6.40
N PRO A 104 -6.75 -3.21 6.77
CA PRO A 104 -7.84 -3.64 5.89
C PRO A 104 -8.73 -2.50 5.38
N ASP A 105 -8.75 -1.36 6.07
CA ASP A 105 -9.47 -0.15 5.68
C ASP A 105 -8.67 0.79 4.74
N GLY A 106 -7.43 0.42 4.41
CA GLY A 106 -6.54 1.16 3.52
C GLY A 106 -5.59 2.13 4.20
N LYS A 107 -5.70 2.34 5.53
CA LYS A 107 -4.78 3.24 6.25
C LYS A 107 -3.35 2.69 6.23
N PRO A 108 -2.35 3.49 5.86
CA PRO A 108 -0.97 3.03 5.83
C PRO A 108 -0.40 2.88 7.25
N ILE A 109 0.32 1.79 7.46
CA ILE A 109 1.09 1.52 8.70
C ILE A 109 2.58 1.44 8.43
N TYR A 110 2.97 1.30 7.18
CA TYR A 110 4.37 1.29 6.77
C TYR A 110 4.50 1.63 5.28
N ALA A 111 5.57 2.34 4.92
CA ALA A 111 5.95 2.56 3.54
C ALA A 111 7.47 2.43 3.35
N GLY A 112 7.87 2.05 2.16
CA GLY A 112 9.26 1.97 1.74
C GLY A 112 9.35 1.73 0.23
N THR A 113 10.58 1.76 -0.29
CA THR A 113 10.78 1.64 -1.74
C THR A 113 11.18 0.22 -2.13
N TYR A 114 12.43 -0.02 -2.44
CA TYR A 114 12.95 -1.31 -2.84
C TYR A 114 13.29 -2.19 -1.63
N PHE A 115 12.96 -3.47 -1.71
CA PHE A 115 13.33 -4.49 -0.73
C PHE A 115 13.90 -5.72 -1.40
N LYS A 116 15.01 -6.23 -0.89
CA LYS A 116 15.49 -7.56 -1.21
C LYS A 116 14.54 -8.61 -0.62
N LYS A 117 14.52 -9.78 -1.23
CA LYS A 117 13.64 -10.90 -0.85
C LYS A 117 13.59 -11.17 0.66
N ASP A 118 14.75 -11.38 1.29
CA ASP A 118 14.78 -11.75 2.71
C ASP A 118 14.29 -10.63 3.62
N GLN A 119 14.62 -9.39 3.29
CA GLN A 119 14.12 -8.20 3.99
C GLN A 119 12.59 -8.07 3.84
N TRP A 120 12.07 -8.36 2.65
CA TRP A 120 10.65 -8.31 2.38
C TRP A 120 9.87 -9.37 3.17
N ILE A 121 10.36 -10.63 3.19
CA ILE A 121 9.77 -11.71 4.00
C ILE A 121 9.77 -11.36 5.48
N GLN A 122 10.90 -10.87 6.02
CA GLN A 122 11.00 -10.46 7.43
C GLN A 122 10.02 -9.34 7.77
N LEU A 123 9.93 -8.31 6.91
CA LEU A 123 9.02 -7.18 7.07
C LEU A 123 7.56 -7.65 7.12
N LEU A 124 7.13 -8.42 6.12
CA LEU A 124 5.77 -8.92 6.03
C LEU A 124 5.41 -9.83 7.22
N SER A 125 6.30 -10.76 7.56
CA SER A 125 6.09 -11.67 8.70
C SER A 125 5.97 -10.91 10.02
N ARG A 126 6.76 -9.84 10.21
CA ARG A 126 6.69 -8.99 11.41
C ARG A 126 5.34 -8.27 11.50
N PHE A 127 4.86 -7.65 10.42
CA PHE A 127 3.58 -6.96 10.43
C PHE A 127 2.42 -7.92 10.62
N GLN A 128 2.47 -9.10 9.99
CA GLN A 128 1.46 -10.12 10.18
C GLN A 128 1.42 -10.62 11.64
N PHE A 129 2.58 -10.86 12.24
CA PHE A 129 2.67 -11.24 13.65
C PHE A 129 2.08 -10.15 14.55
N LEU A 130 2.46 -8.89 14.36
CA LEU A 130 1.95 -7.77 15.16
C LEU A 130 0.44 -7.58 14.99
N TYR A 131 -0.09 -7.78 13.78
CA TYR A 131 -1.51 -7.69 13.51
C TYR A 131 -2.30 -8.80 14.20
N ASN A 132 -1.78 -10.02 14.21
CA ASN A 132 -2.41 -11.14 14.89
C ASN A 132 -2.37 -10.99 16.42
N GLU A 133 -1.28 -10.49 16.98
CA GLU A 133 -1.11 -10.33 18.43
C GLU A 133 -1.91 -9.14 18.99
N ASN A 134 -1.89 -8.01 18.30
CA ASN A 134 -2.57 -6.80 18.76
C ASN A 134 -2.93 -5.87 17.60
N PRO A 135 -4.04 -6.15 16.89
CA PRO A 135 -4.49 -5.33 15.77
C PRO A 135 -4.81 -3.90 16.19
N GLN A 136 -5.28 -3.69 17.42
CA GLN A 136 -5.61 -2.35 17.92
C GLN A 136 -4.37 -1.46 17.99
N LYS A 137 -3.24 -1.99 18.46
CA LYS A 137 -1.99 -1.23 18.52
C LYS A 137 -1.53 -0.72 17.15
N LEU A 138 -1.70 -1.53 16.09
CA LEU A 138 -1.37 -1.08 14.73
C LEU A 138 -2.35 -0.02 14.22
N LYS A 139 -3.63 -0.11 14.60
CA LYS A 139 -4.64 0.92 14.29
C LYS A 139 -4.31 2.24 14.98
N ASP A 140 -3.92 2.18 16.24
CA ASP A 140 -3.54 3.37 17.01
C ASP A 140 -2.31 4.05 16.39
N ILE A 141 -1.28 3.27 16.05
CA ILE A 141 -0.08 3.80 15.35
C ILE A 141 -0.44 4.44 14.00
N ALA A 142 -1.34 3.83 13.23
CA ALA A 142 -1.78 4.38 11.96
C ALA A 142 -2.49 5.73 12.15
N LEU A 143 -3.33 5.84 13.16
CA LEU A 143 -4.03 7.10 13.48
C LEU A 143 -3.05 8.17 13.94
N ASP A 144 -2.14 7.85 14.86
CA ASP A 144 -1.14 8.81 15.35
C ASP A 144 -0.29 9.39 14.22
N VAL A 145 0.13 8.55 13.25
CA VAL A 145 0.93 9.00 12.10
C VAL A 145 0.10 9.88 11.17
N ILE A 146 -1.15 9.52 10.92
CA ILE A 146 -2.05 10.31 10.07
C ILE A 146 -2.31 11.68 10.71
N GLU A 147 -2.62 11.74 12.00
CA GLU A 147 -2.81 12.99 12.73
C GLU A 147 -1.56 13.88 12.70
N GLN A 148 -0.37 13.30 12.80
CA GLN A 148 0.89 14.06 12.67
C GLN A 148 1.08 14.65 11.28
N ILE A 149 0.74 13.89 10.23
CA ILE A 149 0.80 14.35 8.84
C ILE A 149 -0.20 15.48 8.61
N GLU A 150 -1.42 15.35 9.10
CA GLU A 150 -2.47 16.38 9.00
C GLU A 150 -2.04 17.67 9.72
N PHE A 151 -1.52 17.57 10.94
CA PHE A 151 -1.06 18.74 11.71
C PHE A 151 0.10 19.48 11.02
N GLN A 152 1.04 18.77 10.40
CA GLN A 152 2.13 19.39 9.64
C GLN A 152 1.61 20.07 8.37
N ASN A 153 0.62 19.49 7.71
CA ASN A 153 0.03 20.04 6.49
C ASN A 153 -0.90 21.24 6.72
N GLU A 154 -1.60 21.33 7.84
CA GLU A 154 -2.36 22.51 8.23
C GLU A 154 -1.47 23.76 8.38
N THR A 155 -0.18 23.57 8.67
CA THR A 155 0.81 24.64 8.73
C THR A 155 1.28 25.09 7.33
N TYR A 156 1.05 24.30 6.28
CA TYR A 156 1.59 24.54 4.93
C TYR A 156 0.59 24.86 3.83
N SER A 157 -0.68 24.56 3.93
CA SER A 157 -1.69 25.15 3.03
C SER A 157 -3.13 24.74 3.37
N THR A 158 -4.00 25.73 3.39
CA THR A 158 -5.45 25.64 3.47
C THR A 158 -6.13 25.00 2.25
N GLU A 159 -5.41 24.48 1.27
CA GLU A 159 -5.97 23.98 0.01
C GLU A 159 -5.78 22.46 -0.25
N ILE A 160 -4.91 21.76 0.46
CA ILE A 160 -4.58 20.35 0.09
C ILE A 160 -5.21 19.30 0.99
N PHE A 161 -5.65 19.61 2.20
CA PHE A 161 -6.14 18.58 3.12
C PHE A 161 -7.43 18.91 3.85
N LYS A 162 -8.52 18.71 3.19
CA LYS A 162 -9.76 18.20 3.77
C LYS A 162 -9.68 16.65 3.89
N VAL A 163 -8.56 16.11 4.33
CA VAL A 163 -8.29 14.67 4.23
C VAL A 163 -9.08 13.83 5.22
N GLN A 164 -9.52 14.36 6.35
CA GLN A 164 -10.33 13.58 7.28
C GLN A 164 -11.79 13.45 6.84
N GLU A 165 -12.38 14.51 6.33
CA GLU A 165 -13.71 14.44 5.70
C GLU A 165 -13.63 13.86 4.31
N ASP A 166 -12.60 14.21 3.51
CA ASP A 166 -12.39 13.69 2.17
C ASP A 166 -11.90 12.23 2.16
N TRP A 167 -11.19 11.73 3.20
CA TRP A 167 -10.92 10.30 3.31
C TRP A 167 -12.19 9.48 3.58
N LEU A 168 -13.06 9.96 4.44
CA LEU A 168 -14.38 9.37 4.64
C LEU A 168 -15.30 9.64 3.45
N GLU A 169 -15.20 10.80 2.80
CA GLU A 169 -15.89 11.09 1.54
C GLU A 169 -15.23 10.39 0.36
N TRP A 170 -13.91 10.27 0.33
CA TRP A 170 -13.20 9.52 -0.70
C TRP A 170 -13.53 8.02 -0.62
N VAL A 171 -13.62 7.46 0.58
CA VAL A 171 -14.15 6.10 0.78
C VAL A 171 -15.64 6.06 0.42
N LYS A 172 -16.44 7.10 0.67
CA LYS A 172 -17.85 7.19 0.25
C LYS A 172 -18.02 7.51 -1.23
N PHE A 173 -17.17 8.34 -1.81
CA PHE A 173 -17.15 8.61 -3.27
C PHE A 173 -16.79 7.37 -4.07
N LEU A 174 -15.99 6.52 -3.49
CA LEU A 174 -15.74 5.18 -4.00
C LEU A 174 -16.95 4.24 -3.79
N ASP A 175 -17.92 4.53 -2.92
CA ASP A 175 -19.12 3.72 -2.70
C ASP A 175 -20.31 4.09 -3.62
N LEU A 176 -20.15 5.04 -4.56
CA LEU A 176 -21.26 5.57 -5.37
C LEU A 176 -21.23 5.23 -6.87
N GLU A 177 -20.39 4.29 -7.32
CA GLU A 177 -20.49 3.73 -8.69
C GLU A 177 -20.50 2.20 -8.69
#